data_706b48fe16b19cc1c7a219743720ee06
#
_entry.id   706b48fe16b19cc1c7a219743720ee06
#
_cell.length_a   1.000
_cell.length_b   1.000
_cell.length_c   1.000
_cell.angle_alpha   90.00
_cell.angle_beta   90.00
_cell.angle_gamma   90.00
#
_symmetry.space_group_name_H-M   'P 1'
#
loop_
_entity.id
_entity.type
_entity.pdbx_description
1 polymer ?
#
loop_
_entity_poly.entity_id
_entity_poly.type
_entity_poly.pdbx_seq_one_letter_code
_entity_poly.pdbx_strand_id
1 'polypeptide(L)'
;TNFKNMFSEATSFNQDISDWNVSAGSDFSNAFFASNALSDANKAVIHYAFKSNPNWTTDWSNYVGSTPLNDSNFQTAVNLWFSDEANATATYGHISDWNVSAVKNMCNAFKNKSTFNENIGKWDVSSVTDMRDMFRNATAFNQTIGNWDVSSVTSMRQMFRDATAFNQAIGNWDVSSVTDLRDMFNGATLFNQPIGNWEVPSVTNFKNMFSEATSFNQDISDWNVSVGTDFSNAFNAVTTLSDANKAAIHYAFKSNPNWSYGWSSYVGSTPLNDSNFQTAVNLWFSDEANATATYGHISDWNTSAVTNMANAFKDRTDFNEDIGNWDVSNVTNMTNMFRNATLFNQDIGDWDTSNVTIMGYMFMGASAFNQPIGEWDVSSVASMKLMFREARAFDQDIGDWATSNVVNMNTMFWAAHSFNQPIGSWDVSKVSNMGGMFAGAKVFNQNPSDWNISEATTMVSMFNNTTSLSDANKAAIHYAFKSNPNWMTDWSSYVGSTPLTDSNFQTAVNLWFSDEANAIATYGHISDWNVSAVTNMANAFQNRTSFNEDISRWDVSNVTDVRWMFKNAASFNRDIHDWNT
;
A
#
# COMPACT_ATOMS: atom_id res chain seq x y z
N THR A 1 43.57 34.09 24.93
CA THR A 1 43.71 35.54 24.70
C THR A 1 43.00 36.29 25.82
N ASN A 2 43.65 37.29 26.41
CA ASN A 2 43.08 38.13 27.48
C ASN A 2 42.65 39.46 26.89
N PHE A 3 41.37 39.82 27.01
CA PHE A 3 40.76 41.07 26.52
C PHE A 3 40.48 42.08 27.66
N LYS A 4 40.92 41.79 28.87
CA LYS A 4 40.70 42.66 30.03
C LYS A 4 41.15 44.09 29.75
N ASN A 5 40.27 45.07 30.04
CA ASN A 5 40.48 46.51 29.85
C ASN A 5 40.88 46.96 28.42
N MET A 6 40.64 46.12 27.39
CA MET A 6 41.16 46.36 26.01
C MET A 6 40.74 47.71 25.43
N PHE A 7 39.46 48.10 25.60
CA PHE A 7 38.90 49.38 25.17
C PHE A 7 38.48 50.25 26.36
N SER A 8 38.96 49.96 27.59
CA SER A 8 38.63 50.75 28.78
C SER A 8 39.02 52.22 28.56
N GLU A 9 38.06 53.14 28.79
CA GLU A 9 38.18 54.57 28.59
C GLU A 9 38.49 55.00 27.14
N ALA A 10 38.28 54.15 26.16
CA ALA A 10 38.37 54.47 24.74
C ALA A 10 37.11 55.27 24.31
N THR A 11 37.04 56.54 24.74
CA THR A 11 35.86 57.39 24.67
C THR A 11 35.39 57.70 23.24
N SER A 12 36.22 57.49 22.21
CA SER A 12 35.88 57.66 20.80
C SER A 12 35.72 56.34 20.04
N PHE A 13 35.90 55.20 20.71
CA PHE A 13 35.76 53.89 20.06
C PHE A 13 34.29 53.60 19.70
N ASN A 14 34.04 53.46 18.41
CA ASN A 14 32.71 53.09 17.87
C ASN A 14 32.87 52.24 16.60
N GLN A 15 33.52 51.09 16.71
CA GLN A 15 33.71 50.16 15.60
C GLN A 15 33.00 48.86 15.89
N ASP A 16 32.50 48.23 14.83
CA ASP A 16 32.03 46.84 14.87
C ASP A 16 33.24 45.90 14.87
N ILE A 17 33.29 45.00 15.84
CA ILE A 17 34.29 43.95 15.99
C ILE A 17 33.65 42.57 16.15
N SER A 18 32.40 42.43 15.73
CA SER A 18 31.65 41.17 15.83
C SER A 18 32.31 40.04 15.07
N ASP A 19 33.07 40.32 14.02
CA ASP A 19 33.80 39.33 13.22
C ASP A 19 35.02 38.74 13.95
N TRP A 20 35.35 39.24 15.14
CA TRP A 20 36.50 38.71 15.86
C TRP A 20 36.25 37.32 16.38
N ASN A 21 37.18 36.39 16.11
CA ASN A 21 37.16 35.08 16.75
C ASN A 21 37.62 35.19 18.22
N VAL A 22 36.67 35.26 19.12
CA VAL A 22 36.90 35.36 20.56
C VAL A 22 36.78 34.01 21.28
N SER A 23 36.68 32.88 20.59
CA SER A 23 36.50 31.55 21.18
C SER A 23 37.55 31.17 22.23
N ALA A 24 38.79 31.65 22.06
CA ALA A 24 39.90 31.49 23.02
C ALA A 24 40.02 32.65 24.04
N GLY A 25 39.01 33.51 24.14
CA GLY A 25 38.97 34.61 25.10
C GLY A 25 38.84 34.12 26.54
N SER A 26 39.80 34.48 27.41
CA SER A 26 39.85 34.00 28.80
C SER A 26 39.35 35.01 29.84
N ASP A 27 39.35 36.31 29.49
CA ASP A 27 38.95 37.39 30.42
C ASP A 27 38.52 38.62 29.59
N PHE A 28 37.28 39.06 29.78
CA PHE A 28 36.70 40.25 29.16
C PHE A 28 36.37 41.35 30.19
N SER A 29 36.82 41.19 31.44
CA SER A 29 36.51 42.15 32.51
C SER A 29 36.91 43.57 32.14
N ASN A 30 35.96 44.50 32.25
CA ASN A 30 36.10 45.92 31.89
C ASN A 30 36.55 46.17 30.45
N ALA A 31 36.39 45.21 29.53
CA ALA A 31 36.88 45.35 28.13
C ALA A 31 36.38 46.64 27.47
N PHE A 32 35.19 47.10 27.81
CA PHE A 32 34.54 48.30 27.27
C PHE A 32 34.15 49.32 28.35
N PHE A 33 34.82 49.29 29.51
CA PHE A 33 34.53 50.23 30.59
C PHE A 33 34.72 51.68 30.11
N ALA A 34 33.71 52.54 30.31
CA ALA A 34 33.70 53.95 29.89
C ALA A 34 33.91 54.23 28.38
N SER A 35 33.69 53.25 27.50
CA SER A 35 33.67 53.40 26.03
C SER A 35 32.33 54.00 25.57
N ASN A 36 32.08 55.26 25.91
CA ASN A 36 30.75 55.89 25.81
C ASN A 36 30.29 56.20 24.35
N ALA A 37 31.23 56.20 23.40
CA ALA A 37 30.90 56.42 21.98
C ALA A 37 30.35 55.18 21.27
N LEU A 38 30.48 53.98 21.88
CA LEU A 38 30.03 52.73 21.25
C LEU A 38 28.51 52.77 21.07
N SER A 39 28.06 52.75 19.83
CA SER A 39 26.62 52.79 19.48
C SER A 39 25.87 51.58 19.96
N ASP A 40 24.58 51.74 20.16
CA ASP A 40 23.68 50.64 20.52
C ASP A 40 23.68 49.53 19.46
N ALA A 41 23.80 49.90 18.19
CA ALA A 41 23.95 48.97 17.08
C ALA A 41 25.21 48.10 17.21
N ASN A 42 26.39 48.74 17.45
CA ASN A 42 27.63 47.99 17.63
C ASN A 42 27.64 47.16 18.90
N LYS A 43 27.01 47.62 20.00
CA LYS A 43 26.81 46.81 21.22
C LYS A 43 25.97 45.54 20.92
N ALA A 44 24.91 45.67 20.10
CA ALA A 44 24.04 44.56 19.75
C ALA A 44 24.79 43.46 18.99
N VAL A 45 25.52 43.80 17.93
CA VAL A 45 26.25 42.79 17.13
C VAL A 45 27.43 42.18 17.89
N ILE A 46 28.19 42.99 18.64
CA ILE A 46 29.28 42.48 19.49
C ILE A 46 28.74 41.52 20.55
N HIS A 47 27.64 41.87 21.21
CA HIS A 47 27.03 40.98 22.20
C HIS A 47 26.59 39.68 21.55
N TYR A 48 25.91 39.75 20.41
CA TYR A 48 25.43 38.56 19.71
C TYR A 48 26.59 37.64 19.33
N ALA A 49 27.68 38.15 18.77
CA ALA A 49 28.86 37.38 18.36
C ALA A 49 29.62 36.77 19.56
N PHE A 50 29.74 37.53 20.68
CA PHE A 50 30.59 37.15 21.80
C PHE A 50 29.86 36.32 22.86
N LYS A 51 28.52 36.33 22.92
CA LYS A 51 27.72 35.67 23.96
C LYS A 51 27.95 34.15 24.09
N SER A 52 28.46 33.50 23.04
CA SER A 52 28.81 32.08 23.07
C SER A 52 30.08 31.76 23.85
N ASN A 53 30.96 32.78 24.14
CA ASN A 53 32.14 32.58 24.96
C ASN A 53 31.72 32.61 26.45
N PRO A 54 32.01 31.55 27.25
CA PRO A 54 31.60 31.48 28.66
C PRO A 54 32.24 32.56 29.56
N ASN A 55 33.32 33.23 29.09
CA ASN A 55 33.99 34.30 29.82
C ASN A 55 33.49 35.71 29.41
N TRP A 56 32.56 35.79 28.45
CA TRP A 56 31.89 37.06 28.12
C TRP A 56 30.90 37.43 29.23
N THR A 57 31.22 38.50 29.97
CA THR A 57 30.45 38.94 31.16
C THR A 57 29.68 40.22 30.94
N THR A 58 29.85 40.89 29.82
CA THR A 58 29.14 42.14 29.51
C THR A 58 27.75 41.82 28.97
N ASP A 59 26.72 42.16 29.72
CA ASP A 59 25.32 41.93 29.27
C ASP A 59 24.82 43.14 28.49
N TRP A 60 24.80 42.98 27.19
CA TRP A 60 24.21 43.91 26.23
C TRP A 60 22.98 43.31 25.51
N SER A 61 22.35 42.30 26.08
CA SER A 61 21.18 41.62 25.49
C SER A 61 20.04 42.57 25.17
N ASN A 62 19.86 43.64 25.98
CA ASN A 62 18.82 44.65 25.78
C ASN A 62 19.02 45.56 24.58
N TYR A 63 20.21 45.53 23.96
CA TYR A 63 20.47 46.24 22.71
C TYR A 63 20.17 45.38 21.48
N VAL A 64 20.01 44.09 21.61
CA VAL A 64 19.57 43.18 20.55
C VAL A 64 18.06 43.25 20.37
N GLY A 65 17.63 43.68 19.21
CA GLY A 65 16.20 43.88 18.95
C GLY A 65 15.42 42.59 18.81
N SER A 66 14.10 42.73 18.88
CA SER A 66 13.13 41.62 18.75
C SER A 66 11.84 42.06 18.04
N THR A 67 11.90 43.06 17.16
CA THR A 67 10.71 43.53 16.42
C THR A 67 10.13 42.41 15.58
N PRO A 68 8.86 42.01 15.78
CA PRO A 68 8.24 40.97 14.97
C PRO A 68 8.15 41.35 13.50
N LEU A 69 8.39 40.37 12.64
CA LEU A 69 8.35 40.57 11.19
C LEU A 69 7.00 40.11 10.61
N ASN A 70 6.55 40.86 9.63
CA ASN A 70 5.37 40.59 8.83
C ASN A 70 5.59 41.11 7.39
N ASP A 71 4.62 40.93 6.49
CA ASP A 71 4.78 41.32 5.08
C ASP A 71 5.12 42.80 4.87
N SER A 72 4.78 43.72 5.81
CA SER A 72 5.03 45.16 5.66
C SER A 72 6.46 45.56 5.95
N ASN A 73 7.20 44.82 6.79
CA ASN A 73 8.54 45.17 7.23
C ASN A 73 9.63 44.12 6.90
N PHE A 74 9.26 42.90 6.49
CA PHE A 74 10.22 41.82 6.24
C PHE A 74 11.26 42.19 5.20
N GLN A 75 10.86 42.68 4.03
CA GLN A 75 11.83 43.05 2.99
C GLN A 75 12.72 44.24 3.42
N THR A 76 12.19 45.17 4.22
CA THR A 76 12.96 46.28 4.80
C THR A 76 14.01 45.75 5.77
N ALA A 77 13.66 44.78 6.64
CA ALA A 77 14.57 44.13 7.55
C ALA A 77 15.70 43.39 6.78
N VAL A 78 15.35 42.62 5.74
CA VAL A 78 16.32 41.95 4.87
C VAL A 78 17.25 42.93 4.20
N ASN A 79 16.75 44.02 3.63
CA ASN A 79 17.58 45.04 2.99
C ASN A 79 18.52 45.71 4.00
N LEU A 80 18.02 45.98 5.22
CA LEU A 80 18.82 46.57 6.31
C LEU A 80 19.95 45.62 6.74
N TRP A 81 19.67 44.30 6.84
CA TRP A 81 20.67 43.27 7.14
C TRP A 81 21.91 43.39 6.21
N PHE A 82 21.69 43.58 4.93
CA PHE A 82 22.77 43.68 3.94
C PHE A 82 23.39 45.07 3.80
N SER A 83 22.74 46.11 4.26
CA SER A 83 23.30 47.48 4.19
C SER A 83 23.90 47.94 5.50
N ASP A 84 23.39 47.49 6.64
CA ASP A 84 23.83 47.86 7.99
C ASP A 84 23.35 46.77 8.98
N GLU A 85 24.15 45.69 9.10
CA GLU A 85 23.85 44.54 9.95
C GLU A 85 23.73 44.93 11.42
N ALA A 86 24.52 45.92 11.86
CA ALA A 86 24.47 46.40 13.23
C ALA A 86 23.10 47.01 13.57
N ASN A 87 22.57 47.88 12.71
CA ASN A 87 21.22 48.42 12.89
C ASN A 87 20.11 47.40 12.69
N ALA A 88 20.28 46.42 11.78
CA ALA A 88 19.34 45.33 11.62
C ALA A 88 19.26 44.50 12.92
N THR A 89 20.41 44.15 13.51
CA THR A 89 20.49 43.40 14.75
C THR A 89 19.90 44.18 15.94
N ALA A 90 20.18 45.49 16.01
CA ALA A 90 19.59 46.35 17.05
C ALA A 90 18.08 46.52 16.92
N THR A 91 17.52 46.38 15.73
CA THR A 91 16.08 46.58 15.46
C THR A 91 15.29 45.28 15.52
N TYR A 92 15.77 44.23 14.88
CA TYR A 92 15.05 42.97 14.63
C TYR A 92 15.70 41.75 15.32
N GLY A 93 16.88 41.87 15.89
CA GLY A 93 17.73 40.78 16.31
C GLY A 93 18.59 40.25 15.17
N HIS A 94 19.46 39.27 15.47
CA HIS A 94 20.26 38.61 14.45
C HIS A 94 19.36 37.80 13.52
N ILE A 95 19.66 37.78 12.22
CA ILE A 95 18.79 37.16 11.20
C ILE A 95 18.42 35.71 11.49
N SER A 96 19.31 34.92 12.13
CA SER A 96 19.04 33.53 12.50
C SER A 96 17.92 33.37 13.57
N ASP A 97 17.65 34.42 14.34
CA ASP A 97 16.69 34.42 15.44
C ASP A 97 15.41 35.23 15.11
N TRP A 98 15.24 35.69 13.88
CA TRP A 98 14.08 36.46 13.47
C TRP A 98 12.78 35.67 13.63
N ASN A 99 11.78 36.32 14.24
CA ASN A 99 10.42 35.80 14.25
C ASN A 99 9.71 36.17 12.95
N VAL A 100 9.59 35.19 12.05
CA VAL A 100 8.96 35.37 10.72
C VAL A 100 7.59 34.70 10.62
N SER A 101 7.01 34.22 11.72
CA SER A 101 5.78 33.44 11.75
C SER A 101 4.54 34.18 11.16
N ALA A 102 4.56 35.52 11.09
CA ALA A 102 3.52 36.32 10.48
C ALA A 102 3.83 36.77 9.03
N VAL A 103 4.96 36.29 8.45
CA VAL A 103 5.36 36.62 7.06
C VAL A 103 4.71 35.60 6.13
N LYS A 104 3.96 36.08 5.14
CA LYS A 104 3.33 35.25 4.10
C LYS A 104 4.07 35.31 2.77
N ASN A 105 4.81 36.39 2.53
CA ASN A 105 5.49 36.64 1.26
C ASN A 105 7.01 36.81 1.50
N MET A 106 7.79 35.82 1.03
CA MET A 106 9.26 35.85 1.05
C MET A 106 9.87 35.99 -0.35
N CYS A 107 9.06 36.43 -1.34
CA CYS A 107 9.49 36.62 -2.71
C CYS A 107 10.71 37.57 -2.79
N ASN A 108 11.76 37.16 -3.49
CA ASN A 108 13.02 37.89 -3.67
C ASN A 108 13.85 38.19 -2.37
N ALA A 109 13.55 37.61 -1.21
CA ALA A 109 14.16 37.93 0.06
C ALA A 109 15.70 38.04 -0.04
N PHE A 110 16.38 37.02 -0.53
CA PHE A 110 17.82 36.92 -0.67
C PHE A 110 18.29 36.91 -2.13
N LYS A 111 17.47 37.38 -3.05
CA LYS A 111 17.82 37.44 -4.47
C LYS A 111 19.06 38.28 -4.72
N ASN A 112 20.02 37.72 -5.49
CA ASN A 112 21.32 38.32 -5.82
C ASN A 112 22.22 38.58 -4.60
N LYS A 113 21.96 37.93 -3.45
CA LYS A 113 22.84 38.02 -2.28
C LYS A 113 23.85 36.88 -2.31
N SER A 114 24.86 37.03 -3.17
CA SER A 114 25.79 35.94 -3.51
C SER A 114 26.63 35.41 -2.34
N THR A 115 26.80 36.21 -1.28
CA THR A 115 27.56 35.84 -0.07
C THR A 115 26.68 35.34 1.06
N PHE A 116 25.34 35.42 0.91
CA PHE A 116 24.43 35.04 1.98
C PHE A 116 24.50 33.54 2.28
N ASN A 117 24.81 33.21 3.54
CA ASN A 117 24.82 31.84 4.03
C ASN A 117 24.54 31.77 5.55
N GLU A 118 23.68 32.67 6.07
CA GLU A 118 23.28 32.65 7.47
C GLU A 118 22.32 31.48 7.77
N ASN A 119 22.43 30.96 9.00
CA ASN A 119 21.57 29.87 9.45
C ASN A 119 20.16 30.36 9.78
N ILE A 120 19.24 30.13 8.87
CA ILE A 120 17.83 30.47 8.99
C ILE A 120 16.93 29.22 9.15
N GLY A 121 17.51 28.06 9.47
CA GLY A 121 16.79 26.80 9.60
C GLY A 121 15.76 26.74 10.74
N LYS A 122 15.83 27.69 11.69
CA LYS A 122 14.85 27.81 12.79
C LYS A 122 13.64 28.68 12.47
N TRP A 123 13.61 29.33 11.31
CA TRP A 123 12.51 30.19 10.93
C TRP A 123 11.19 29.39 10.86
N ASP A 124 10.14 29.92 11.46
CA ASP A 124 8.79 29.41 11.28
C ASP A 124 8.21 29.99 9.98
N VAL A 125 8.22 29.20 8.92
CA VAL A 125 7.73 29.59 7.59
C VAL A 125 6.34 29.00 7.28
N SER A 126 5.66 28.41 8.27
CA SER A 126 4.38 27.73 8.10
C SER A 126 3.25 28.60 7.51
N SER A 127 3.37 29.93 7.70
CA SER A 127 2.40 30.90 7.12
C SER A 127 2.79 31.37 5.70
N VAL A 128 3.97 30.99 5.19
CA VAL A 128 4.48 31.51 3.91
C VAL A 128 3.74 30.85 2.74
N THR A 129 3.24 31.68 1.83
CA THR A 129 2.55 31.23 0.61
C THR A 129 3.33 31.48 -0.67
N ASP A 130 4.33 32.37 -0.65
CA ASP A 130 5.11 32.77 -1.82
C ASP A 130 6.61 32.79 -1.50
N MET A 131 7.37 31.88 -2.13
CA MET A 131 8.85 31.78 -2.02
C MET A 131 9.55 32.00 -3.37
N ARG A 132 8.89 32.67 -4.33
CA ARG A 132 9.48 32.92 -5.65
C ARG A 132 10.79 33.69 -5.54
N ASP A 133 11.81 33.28 -6.33
CA ASP A 133 13.11 33.95 -6.41
C ASP A 133 13.83 34.11 -5.03
N MET A 134 13.40 33.43 -3.95
CA MET A 134 13.90 33.71 -2.58
C MET A 134 15.42 33.63 -2.46
N PHE A 135 16.06 32.62 -3.03
CA PHE A 135 17.52 32.44 -3.03
C PHE A 135 18.12 32.52 -4.45
N ARG A 136 17.42 33.15 -5.40
CA ARG A 136 17.95 33.27 -6.76
C ARG A 136 19.27 34.01 -6.76
N ASN A 137 20.30 33.43 -7.40
CA ASN A 137 21.70 33.96 -7.42
C ASN A 137 22.32 34.09 -6.02
N ALA A 138 21.81 33.44 -4.97
CA ALA A 138 22.46 33.33 -3.67
C ALA A 138 23.51 32.19 -3.72
N THR A 139 24.59 32.44 -4.42
CA THR A 139 25.57 31.41 -4.83
C THR A 139 26.29 30.71 -3.67
N ALA A 140 26.38 31.33 -2.48
CA ALA A 140 26.99 30.75 -1.29
C ALA A 140 25.98 30.02 -0.38
N PHE A 141 24.65 30.18 -0.62
CA PHE A 141 23.65 29.66 0.29
C PHE A 141 23.62 28.13 0.29
N ASN A 142 23.87 27.53 1.46
CA ASN A 142 23.81 26.08 1.68
C ASN A 142 23.47 25.71 3.14
N GLN A 143 22.58 26.46 3.78
CA GLN A 143 22.17 26.18 5.15
C GLN A 143 21.01 25.20 5.20
N THR A 144 20.92 24.42 6.31
CA THR A 144 19.88 23.41 6.51
C THR A 144 18.50 24.05 6.69
N ILE A 145 17.59 23.75 5.79
CA ILE A 145 16.20 24.24 5.77
C ILE A 145 15.18 23.09 5.61
N GLY A 146 15.64 21.84 5.75
CA GLY A 146 14.78 20.65 5.57
C GLY A 146 13.63 20.52 6.57
N ASN A 147 13.70 21.21 7.71
CA ASN A 147 12.64 21.21 8.73
C ASN A 147 11.58 22.31 8.52
N TRP A 148 11.69 23.11 7.48
CA TRP A 148 10.68 24.12 7.17
C TRP A 148 9.35 23.49 6.82
N ASP A 149 8.27 23.96 7.43
CA ASP A 149 6.91 23.65 7.00
C ASP A 149 6.54 24.54 5.81
N VAL A 150 6.58 23.96 4.60
CA VAL A 150 6.27 24.65 3.35
C VAL A 150 4.89 24.28 2.79
N SER A 151 4.05 23.60 3.57
CA SER A 151 2.75 23.06 3.13
C SER A 151 1.77 24.13 2.63
N SER A 152 1.94 25.39 3.09
CA SER A 152 1.13 26.54 2.63
C SER A 152 1.68 27.21 1.34
N VAL A 153 2.85 26.81 0.86
CA VAL A 153 3.49 27.50 -0.30
C VAL A 153 2.84 27.08 -1.60
N THR A 154 2.43 28.06 -2.39
CA THR A 154 1.78 27.83 -3.70
C THR A 154 2.70 28.04 -4.89
N SER A 155 3.81 28.75 -4.72
CA SER A 155 4.80 28.97 -5.79
C SER A 155 6.24 28.98 -5.24
N MET A 156 7.08 28.12 -5.86
CA MET A 156 8.53 28.06 -5.62
C MET A 156 9.34 28.41 -6.88
N ARG A 157 8.70 29.13 -7.81
CA ARG A 157 9.34 29.53 -9.06
C ARG A 157 10.68 30.20 -8.80
N GLN A 158 11.76 29.71 -9.45
CA GLN A 158 13.11 30.28 -9.39
C GLN A 158 13.71 30.32 -7.97
N MET A 159 13.17 29.57 -6.99
CA MET A 159 13.57 29.69 -5.59
C MET A 159 15.08 29.51 -5.38
N PHE A 160 15.70 28.50 -6.01
CA PHE A 160 17.14 28.22 -5.95
C PHE A 160 17.84 28.41 -7.31
N ARG A 161 17.25 29.21 -8.20
CA ARG A 161 17.89 29.46 -9.49
C ARG A 161 19.27 30.09 -9.29
N ASP A 162 20.29 29.51 -9.92
CA ASP A 162 21.70 29.94 -9.82
C ASP A 162 22.25 29.95 -8.37
N ALA A 163 21.63 29.20 -7.43
CA ALA A 163 22.15 28.95 -6.08
C ALA A 163 23.14 27.77 -6.14
N THR A 164 24.35 28.05 -6.67
CA THR A 164 25.28 27.01 -7.10
C THR A 164 25.84 26.14 -5.98
N ALA A 165 25.87 26.60 -4.72
CA ALA A 165 26.33 25.84 -3.56
C ALA A 165 25.19 25.02 -2.90
N PHE A 166 23.94 25.30 -3.22
CA PHE A 166 22.80 24.68 -2.53
C PHE A 166 22.71 23.18 -2.79
N ASN A 167 22.80 22.38 -1.71
CA ASN A 167 22.67 20.92 -1.74
C ASN A 167 22.17 20.36 -0.39
N GLN A 168 21.16 21.00 0.22
CA GLN A 168 20.60 20.55 1.50
C GLN A 168 19.39 19.65 1.30
N ALA A 169 19.22 18.70 2.24
CA ALA A 169 18.09 17.75 2.21
C ALA A 169 16.75 18.49 2.39
N ILE A 170 15.89 18.39 1.39
CA ILE A 170 14.54 18.97 1.35
C ILE A 170 13.48 17.94 0.92
N GLY A 171 13.82 16.64 0.90
CA GLY A 171 12.91 15.56 0.48
C GLY A 171 11.67 15.40 1.37
N ASN A 172 11.70 15.92 2.61
CA ASN A 172 10.57 15.88 3.53
C ASN A 172 9.59 17.06 3.38
N TRP A 173 9.85 18.00 2.46
CA TRP A 173 8.93 19.11 2.23
C TRP A 173 7.61 18.64 1.67
N ASP A 174 6.50 19.10 2.25
CA ASP A 174 5.17 18.97 1.66
C ASP A 174 4.98 20.07 0.60
N VAL A 175 5.11 19.67 -0.67
CA VAL A 175 4.95 20.56 -1.84
C VAL A 175 3.61 20.36 -2.56
N SER A 176 2.65 19.66 -1.95
CA SER A 176 1.36 19.29 -2.56
C SER A 176 0.49 20.49 -2.98
N SER A 177 0.68 21.65 -2.32
CA SER A 177 0.01 22.91 -2.65
C SER A 177 0.70 23.71 -3.76
N VAL A 178 1.92 23.32 -4.17
CA VAL A 178 2.71 24.07 -5.16
C VAL A 178 2.15 23.87 -6.57
N THR A 179 2.01 24.96 -7.32
CA THR A 179 1.50 24.94 -8.70
C THR A 179 2.53 25.28 -9.76
N ASP A 180 3.65 25.94 -9.39
CA ASP A 180 4.70 26.42 -10.30
C ASP A 180 6.09 26.13 -9.72
N LEU A 181 6.82 25.17 -10.35
CA LEU A 181 8.21 24.80 -10.03
C LEU A 181 9.20 25.29 -11.12
N ARG A 182 8.76 26.15 -12.03
CA ARG A 182 9.58 26.66 -13.14
C ARG A 182 10.90 27.26 -12.64
N ASP A 183 11.99 26.83 -13.29
CA ASP A 183 13.36 27.28 -12.99
C ASP A 183 13.80 27.04 -11.53
N MET A 184 13.13 26.20 -10.73
CA MET A 184 13.40 26.09 -9.27
C MET A 184 14.87 25.80 -8.96
N PHE A 185 15.48 24.86 -9.68
CA PHE A 185 16.89 24.46 -9.52
C PHE A 185 17.73 24.77 -10.76
N ASN A 186 17.26 25.66 -11.65
CA ASN A 186 18.01 26.05 -12.84
C ASN A 186 19.37 26.65 -12.40
N GLY A 187 20.48 26.07 -12.87
CA GLY A 187 21.84 26.51 -12.50
C GLY A 187 22.28 26.18 -11.06
N ALA A 188 21.49 25.41 -10.30
CA ALA A 188 21.89 24.90 -8.97
C ALA A 188 22.84 23.70 -9.15
N THR A 189 24.09 23.99 -9.50
CA THR A 189 25.05 23.01 -10.03
C THR A 189 25.41 21.86 -9.08
N LEU A 190 25.35 22.07 -7.76
CA LEU A 190 25.66 21.05 -6.77
C LEU A 190 24.42 20.29 -6.26
N PHE A 191 23.20 20.72 -6.63
CA PHE A 191 21.98 20.11 -6.11
C PHE A 191 21.82 18.68 -6.60
N ASN A 192 21.76 17.73 -5.65
CA ASN A 192 21.54 16.29 -5.91
C ASN A 192 20.88 15.58 -4.71
N GLN A 193 19.94 16.24 -4.03
CA GLN A 193 19.24 15.62 -2.90
C GLN A 193 18.01 14.83 -3.33
N PRO A 194 17.65 13.74 -2.61
CA PRO A 194 16.49 12.92 -2.95
C PRO A 194 15.20 13.73 -2.74
N ILE A 195 14.43 13.86 -3.82
CA ILE A 195 13.13 14.54 -3.88
C ILE A 195 12.06 13.68 -4.57
N GLY A 196 12.33 12.39 -4.80
CA GLY A 196 11.39 11.46 -5.41
C GLY A 196 10.06 11.37 -4.64
N ASN A 197 10.10 11.46 -3.31
CA ASN A 197 8.92 11.40 -2.45
C ASN A 197 8.04 12.67 -2.46
N TRP A 198 8.37 13.68 -3.27
CA TRP A 198 7.53 14.88 -3.36
C TRP A 198 6.19 14.56 -4.02
N GLU A 199 5.10 14.93 -3.36
CA GLU A 199 3.77 14.92 -3.94
C GLU A 199 3.57 16.21 -4.75
N VAL A 200 3.42 16.09 -6.09
CA VAL A 200 3.30 17.26 -7.00
C VAL A 200 2.00 17.29 -7.80
N PRO A 201 0.83 16.90 -7.24
CA PRO A 201 -0.40 16.70 -8.00
C PRO A 201 -0.97 18.00 -8.60
N SER A 202 -0.53 19.15 -8.09
CA SER A 202 -1.03 20.47 -8.51
C SER A 202 -0.07 21.24 -9.43
N VAL A 203 1.14 20.70 -9.67
CA VAL A 203 2.15 21.40 -10.45
C VAL A 203 1.85 21.35 -11.93
N THR A 204 1.65 22.54 -12.54
CA THR A 204 1.40 22.66 -13.97
C THR A 204 2.63 23.05 -14.80
N ASN A 205 3.65 23.62 -14.18
CA ASN A 205 4.81 24.15 -14.90
C ASN A 205 6.15 23.66 -14.31
N PHE A 206 6.86 22.81 -15.09
CA PHE A 206 8.17 22.24 -14.79
C PHE A 206 9.29 22.82 -15.69
N LYS A 207 8.99 23.89 -16.46
CA LYS A 207 9.94 24.48 -17.41
C LYS A 207 11.29 24.80 -16.76
N ASN A 208 12.39 24.38 -17.39
CA ASN A 208 13.76 24.59 -16.94
C ASN A 208 14.04 24.13 -15.49
N MET A 209 13.21 23.31 -14.86
CA MET A 209 13.27 23.03 -13.41
C MET A 209 14.68 22.63 -12.95
N PHE A 210 15.34 21.74 -13.68
CA PHE A 210 16.70 21.27 -13.41
C PHE A 210 17.71 21.69 -14.47
N SER A 211 17.35 22.62 -15.38
CA SER A 211 18.28 23.06 -16.43
C SER A 211 19.60 23.50 -15.79
N GLU A 212 20.73 22.98 -16.32
CA GLU A 212 22.07 23.29 -15.81
C GLU A 212 22.36 22.87 -14.34
N ALA A 213 21.48 22.05 -13.72
CA ALA A 213 21.75 21.39 -12.45
C ALA A 213 22.67 20.17 -12.68
N THR A 214 23.95 20.44 -12.92
CA THR A 214 24.91 19.48 -13.48
C THR A 214 25.26 18.31 -12.56
N SER A 215 24.90 18.34 -11.27
CA SER A 215 25.07 17.21 -10.34
C SER A 215 23.78 16.39 -10.14
N PHE A 216 22.64 16.85 -10.66
CA PHE A 216 21.35 16.19 -10.42
C PHE A 216 21.29 14.80 -11.05
N ASN A 217 21.06 13.79 -10.20
CA ASN A 217 20.89 12.38 -10.61
C ASN A 217 19.93 11.64 -9.68
N GLN A 218 18.73 12.18 -9.49
CA GLN A 218 17.71 11.53 -8.66
C GLN A 218 16.59 10.94 -9.51
N ASP A 219 16.02 9.84 -9.05
CA ASP A 219 14.79 9.31 -9.57
C ASP A 219 13.60 10.14 -9.05
N ILE A 220 12.74 10.57 -9.96
CA ILE A 220 11.50 11.31 -9.71
C ILE A 220 10.31 10.67 -10.45
N SER A 221 10.44 9.41 -10.81
CA SER A 221 9.39 8.68 -11.54
C SER A 221 8.07 8.57 -10.77
N ASP A 222 8.12 8.61 -9.44
CA ASP A 222 6.93 8.58 -8.59
C ASP A 222 6.08 9.87 -8.63
N TRP A 223 6.57 10.92 -9.27
CA TRP A 223 5.82 12.18 -9.35
C TRP A 223 4.56 12.06 -10.20
N ASN A 224 3.42 12.45 -9.63
CA ASN A 224 2.19 12.61 -10.41
C ASN A 224 2.25 13.90 -11.23
N VAL A 225 2.63 13.76 -12.50
CA VAL A 225 2.75 14.90 -13.43
C VAL A 225 1.56 15.03 -14.39
N SER A 226 0.44 14.37 -14.12
CA SER A 226 -0.72 14.28 -15.04
C SER A 226 -1.29 15.65 -15.45
N VAL A 227 -1.19 16.67 -14.59
CA VAL A 227 -1.65 18.05 -14.87
C VAL A 227 -0.56 18.95 -15.45
N GLY A 228 0.66 18.46 -15.62
CA GLY A 228 1.80 19.21 -16.15
C GLY A 228 1.55 19.69 -17.59
N THR A 229 1.75 20.97 -17.85
CA THR A 229 1.53 21.58 -19.17
C THR A 229 2.82 22.02 -19.88
N ASP A 230 3.91 22.21 -19.13
CA ASP A 230 5.18 22.68 -19.70
C ASP A 230 6.38 22.00 -19.03
N PHE A 231 7.05 21.11 -19.77
CA PHE A 231 8.31 20.44 -19.40
C PHE A 231 9.51 20.95 -20.21
N SER A 232 9.35 22.06 -20.96
CA SER A 232 10.39 22.53 -21.87
C SER A 232 11.71 22.78 -21.12
N ASN A 233 12.78 22.18 -21.62
CA ASN A 233 14.13 22.25 -21.08
C ASN A 233 14.26 21.82 -19.58
N ALA A 234 13.30 21.08 -19.02
CA ALA A 234 13.33 20.68 -17.60
C ALA A 234 14.66 20.03 -17.18
N PHE A 235 15.30 19.27 -18.07
CA PHE A 235 16.58 18.60 -17.86
C PHE A 235 17.68 19.05 -18.85
N ASN A 236 17.59 20.27 -19.39
CA ASN A 236 18.60 20.76 -20.34
C ASN A 236 19.97 20.85 -19.63
N ALA A 237 21.02 20.32 -20.30
CA ALA A 237 22.40 20.28 -19.77
C ALA A 237 22.58 19.53 -18.42
N VAL A 238 21.65 18.66 -18.03
CA VAL A 238 21.80 17.73 -16.88
C VAL A 238 22.56 16.49 -17.38
N THR A 239 23.88 16.55 -17.35
CA THR A 239 24.74 15.50 -17.95
C THR A 239 24.96 14.30 -17.02
N THR A 240 24.71 14.44 -15.73
CA THR A 240 24.88 13.40 -14.71
C THR A 240 23.69 12.48 -14.57
N LEU A 241 22.50 12.85 -15.11
CA LEU A 241 21.32 12.02 -15.02
C LEU A 241 21.57 10.67 -15.70
N SER A 242 21.54 9.59 -14.92
CA SER A 242 21.84 8.24 -15.40
C SER A 242 20.81 7.74 -16.41
N ASP A 243 21.22 6.78 -17.23
CA ASP A 243 20.31 6.16 -18.19
C ASP A 243 19.17 5.43 -17.49
N ALA A 244 19.42 4.86 -16.30
CA ALA A 244 18.40 4.27 -15.43
C ALA A 244 17.35 5.30 -15.02
N ASN A 245 17.76 6.45 -14.46
CA ASN A 245 16.81 7.49 -14.06
C ASN A 245 16.05 8.07 -15.27
N LYS A 246 16.72 8.25 -16.43
CA LYS A 246 16.03 8.64 -17.67
C LYS A 246 14.95 7.63 -18.09
N ALA A 247 15.24 6.33 -17.98
CA ALA A 247 14.30 5.27 -18.29
C ALA A 247 13.06 5.32 -17.39
N ALA A 248 13.27 5.34 -16.07
CA ALA A 248 12.20 5.40 -15.07
C ALA A 248 11.33 6.65 -15.25
N ILE A 249 11.94 7.84 -15.30
CA ILE A 249 11.24 9.11 -15.51
C ILE A 249 10.45 9.11 -16.83
N HIS A 250 11.07 8.63 -17.93
CA HIS A 250 10.37 8.56 -19.22
C HIS A 250 9.17 7.64 -19.16
N TYR A 251 9.33 6.45 -18.58
CA TYR A 251 8.24 5.49 -18.46
C TYR A 251 7.06 6.08 -17.69
N ALA A 252 7.30 6.69 -16.55
CA ALA A 252 6.28 7.30 -15.71
C ALA A 252 5.59 8.51 -16.38
N PHE A 253 6.36 9.36 -17.08
CA PHE A 253 5.86 10.63 -17.61
C PHE A 253 5.31 10.53 -19.05
N LYS A 254 5.56 9.43 -19.78
CA LYS A 254 5.18 9.26 -21.20
C LYS A 254 3.67 9.39 -21.47
N SER A 255 2.83 9.14 -20.46
CA SER A 255 1.38 9.28 -20.58
C SER A 255 0.91 10.75 -20.60
N ASN A 256 1.75 11.71 -20.15
CA ASN A 256 1.42 13.12 -20.25
C ASN A 256 1.69 13.62 -21.68
N PRO A 257 0.70 14.18 -22.41
CA PRO A 257 0.85 14.61 -23.79
C PRO A 257 1.85 15.76 -23.99
N ASN A 258 2.22 16.48 -22.92
CA ASN A 258 3.19 17.58 -22.96
C ASN A 258 4.62 17.11 -22.66
N TRP A 259 4.81 15.82 -22.30
CA TRP A 259 6.13 15.22 -22.14
C TRP A 259 6.77 14.97 -23.50
N SER A 260 7.85 15.68 -23.83
CA SER A 260 8.46 15.64 -25.16
C SER A 260 9.89 15.13 -25.20
N TYR A 261 10.43 14.60 -24.09
CA TYR A 261 11.76 14.03 -24.04
C TYR A 261 11.82 12.68 -24.75
N GLY A 262 12.72 12.54 -25.74
CA GLY A 262 12.91 11.32 -26.53
C GLY A 262 13.74 10.24 -25.81
N TRP A 263 13.38 9.90 -24.57
CA TRP A 263 14.14 8.97 -23.73
C TRP A 263 13.65 7.51 -23.81
N SER A 264 12.77 7.20 -24.76
CA SER A 264 12.25 5.83 -24.95
C SER A 264 13.35 4.79 -25.19
N SER A 265 14.50 5.19 -25.78
CA SER A 265 15.64 4.30 -26.01
C SER A 265 16.38 3.87 -24.76
N TYR A 266 16.12 4.50 -23.62
CA TYR A 266 16.72 4.12 -22.34
C TYR A 266 15.88 3.05 -21.61
N VAL A 267 14.60 2.85 -21.99
CA VAL A 267 13.74 1.81 -21.42
C VAL A 267 14.11 0.46 -22.01
N GLY A 268 14.48 -0.49 -21.18
CA GLY A 268 14.94 -1.80 -21.57
C GLY A 268 13.84 -2.75 -22.06
N SER A 269 14.25 -3.84 -22.70
CA SER A 269 13.36 -4.89 -23.20
C SER A 269 14.04 -6.26 -23.19
N THR A 270 14.92 -6.53 -22.22
CA THR A 270 15.58 -7.84 -22.09
C THR A 270 14.53 -8.93 -21.84
N PRO A 271 14.43 -9.95 -22.71
CA PRO A 271 13.45 -11.02 -22.53
C PRO A 271 13.67 -11.80 -21.25
N LEU A 272 12.56 -12.12 -20.56
CA LEU A 272 12.56 -12.90 -19.33
C LEU A 272 12.40 -14.39 -19.61
N ASN A 273 13.08 -15.21 -18.83
CA ASN A 273 12.98 -16.66 -18.79
C ASN A 273 13.33 -17.14 -17.37
N ASP A 274 13.25 -18.42 -17.10
CA ASP A 274 13.49 -18.97 -15.76
C ASP A 274 14.88 -18.64 -15.17
N SER A 275 15.89 -18.36 -16.01
CA SER A 275 17.25 -18.05 -15.54
C SER A 275 17.40 -16.63 -14.99
N ASN A 276 16.58 -15.68 -15.44
CA ASN A 276 16.71 -14.26 -15.08
C ASN A 276 15.46 -13.66 -14.41
N PHE A 277 14.30 -14.32 -14.45
CA PHE A 277 13.03 -13.80 -13.93
C PHE A 277 13.14 -13.38 -12.46
N GLN A 278 13.62 -14.27 -11.58
CA GLN A 278 13.74 -13.93 -10.15
C GLN A 278 14.79 -12.83 -9.91
N THR A 279 15.82 -12.75 -10.74
CA THR A 279 16.80 -11.64 -10.69
C THR A 279 16.15 -10.32 -11.07
N ALA A 280 15.33 -10.30 -12.12
CA ALA A 280 14.57 -9.12 -12.54
C ALA A 280 13.60 -8.66 -11.44
N VAL A 281 12.83 -9.59 -10.85
CA VAL A 281 11.93 -9.30 -9.72
C VAL A 281 12.71 -8.71 -8.54
N ASN A 282 13.82 -9.30 -8.15
CA ASN A 282 14.64 -8.78 -7.04
C ASN A 282 15.22 -7.40 -7.35
N LEU A 283 15.62 -7.17 -8.61
CA LEU A 283 16.13 -5.86 -9.04
C LEU A 283 15.03 -4.80 -9.00
N TRP A 284 13.79 -5.14 -9.39
CA TRP A 284 12.63 -4.24 -9.28
C TRP A 284 12.48 -3.65 -7.87
N PHE A 285 12.60 -4.49 -6.84
CA PHE A 285 12.47 -4.05 -5.44
C PHE A 285 13.73 -3.42 -4.84
N SER A 286 14.89 -3.59 -5.43
CA SER A 286 16.14 -3.03 -4.92
C SER A 286 16.58 -1.77 -5.67
N ASP A 287 16.26 -1.66 -6.96
CA ASP A 287 16.64 -0.56 -7.85
C ASP A 287 15.71 -0.59 -9.09
N GLU A 288 14.52 -0.01 -8.93
CA GLU A 288 13.48 0.02 -9.97
C GLU A 288 13.95 0.70 -11.25
N ALA A 289 14.75 1.79 -11.13
CA ALA A 289 15.29 2.48 -12.27
C ALA A 289 16.19 1.59 -13.12
N ASN A 290 17.06 0.79 -12.52
CA ASN A 290 17.89 -0.20 -13.22
C ASN A 290 17.07 -1.37 -13.75
N ALA A 291 16.04 -1.82 -13.05
CA ALA A 291 15.13 -2.83 -13.55
C ALA A 291 14.43 -2.36 -14.83
N THR A 292 13.90 -1.12 -14.81
CA THR A 292 13.24 -0.48 -15.97
C THR A 292 14.23 -0.28 -17.13
N ALA A 293 15.45 0.13 -16.86
CA ALA A 293 16.49 0.28 -17.91
C ALA A 293 16.92 -1.06 -18.51
N THR A 294 16.81 -2.17 -17.76
CA THR A 294 17.27 -3.50 -18.21
C THR A 294 16.15 -4.32 -18.85
N TYR A 295 14.99 -4.37 -18.22
CA TYR A 295 13.88 -5.28 -18.55
C TYR A 295 12.62 -4.54 -19.03
N GLY A 296 12.55 -3.21 -18.92
CA GLY A 296 11.34 -2.43 -19.03
C GLY A 296 10.61 -2.33 -17.69
N HIS A 297 9.52 -1.58 -17.65
CA HIS A 297 8.65 -1.52 -16.45
C HIS A 297 7.99 -2.87 -16.22
N ILE A 298 7.79 -3.24 -14.94
CA ILE A 298 7.27 -4.56 -14.58
C ILE A 298 5.93 -4.91 -15.24
N SER A 299 5.06 -3.91 -15.46
CA SER A 299 3.77 -4.11 -16.16
C SER A 299 3.92 -4.56 -17.63
N ASP A 300 5.03 -4.21 -18.26
CA ASP A 300 5.29 -4.48 -19.68
C ASP A 300 6.24 -5.68 -19.90
N TRP A 301 6.59 -6.42 -18.85
CA TRP A 301 7.50 -7.54 -18.98
C TRP A 301 6.95 -8.64 -19.88
N ASN A 302 7.76 -9.09 -20.82
CA ASN A 302 7.47 -10.29 -21.62
C ASN A 302 7.83 -11.53 -20.81
N THR A 303 6.83 -12.19 -20.24
CA THR A 303 6.97 -13.38 -19.39
C THR A 303 6.71 -14.69 -20.14
N SER A 304 6.46 -14.64 -21.45
CA SER A 304 6.05 -15.80 -22.26
C SER A 304 7.01 -17.00 -22.23
N ALA A 305 8.29 -16.79 -21.89
CA ALA A 305 9.28 -17.87 -21.74
C ALA A 305 9.55 -18.26 -20.29
N VAL A 306 8.75 -17.76 -19.32
CA VAL A 306 8.86 -18.10 -17.91
C VAL A 306 7.93 -19.26 -17.60
N THR A 307 8.47 -20.34 -17.03
CA THR A 307 7.69 -21.53 -16.65
C THR A 307 7.53 -21.65 -15.12
N ASN A 308 8.35 -20.94 -14.35
CA ASN A 308 8.35 -20.99 -12.89
C ASN A 308 8.33 -19.58 -12.28
N MET A 309 7.18 -19.22 -11.69
CA MET A 309 6.97 -17.96 -10.96
C MET A 309 6.91 -18.15 -9.43
N ALA A 310 7.36 -19.31 -8.95
CA ALA A 310 7.34 -19.59 -7.52
C ALA A 310 8.11 -18.55 -6.71
N ASN A 311 7.49 -18.01 -5.65
CA ASN A 311 8.02 -17.00 -4.74
C ASN A 311 8.27 -15.60 -5.36
N ALA A 312 7.80 -15.29 -6.56
CA ALA A 312 8.09 -14.03 -7.25
C ALA A 312 7.91 -12.81 -6.34
N PHE A 313 6.74 -12.65 -5.75
CA PHE A 313 6.39 -11.52 -4.88
C PHE A 313 6.20 -11.92 -3.41
N LYS A 314 6.78 -13.05 -3.02
CA LYS A 314 6.69 -13.54 -1.64
C LYS A 314 7.25 -12.51 -0.66
N ASP A 315 6.47 -12.21 0.40
CA ASP A 315 6.81 -11.26 1.47
C ASP A 315 7.03 -9.81 0.98
N ARG A 316 6.55 -9.46 -0.24
CA ARG A 316 6.53 -8.09 -0.77
C ARG A 316 5.20 -7.41 -0.37
N THR A 317 5.17 -6.87 0.84
CA THR A 317 3.94 -6.38 1.49
C THR A 317 3.34 -5.15 0.82
N ASP A 318 4.13 -4.38 0.12
CA ASP A 318 3.82 -3.13 -0.60
C ASP A 318 3.58 -3.33 -2.11
N PHE A 319 3.83 -4.52 -2.63
CA PHE A 319 3.65 -4.80 -4.06
C PHE A 319 2.18 -4.72 -4.49
N ASN A 320 1.90 -3.86 -5.46
CA ASN A 320 0.57 -3.75 -6.10
C ASN A 320 0.66 -3.23 -7.55
N GLU A 321 1.73 -3.57 -8.28
CA GLU A 321 1.87 -3.20 -9.68
C GLU A 321 0.90 -3.98 -10.58
N ASP A 322 0.43 -3.34 -11.65
CA ASP A 322 -0.41 -3.98 -12.67
C ASP A 322 0.42 -4.96 -13.49
N ILE A 323 0.14 -6.25 -13.32
CA ILE A 323 0.75 -7.36 -14.04
C ILE A 323 -0.30 -8.20 -14.78
N GLY A 324 -1.50 -7.67 -14.98
CA GLY A 324 -2.61 -8.36 -15.64
C GLY A 324 -2.28 -8.79 -17.07
N ASN A 325 -1.44 -8.01 -17.77
CA ASN A 325 -1.01 -8.29 -19.14
C ASN A 325 0.10 -9.35 -19.28
N TRP A 326 0.60 -9.91 -18.18
CA TRP A 326 1.64 -10.94 -18.26
C TRP A 326 1.13 -12.20 -18.98
N ASP A 327 1.92 -12.70 -19.92
CA ASP A 327 1.69 -14.01 -20.52
C ASP A 327 2.20 -15.10 -19.57
N VAL A 328 1.27 -15.76 -18.89
CA VAL A 328 1.55 -16.87 -17.96
C VAL A 328 1.21 -18.24 -18.53
N SER A 329 0.87 -18.30 -19.83
CA SER A 329 0.40 -19.52 -20.49
C SER A 329 1.39 -20.70 -20.44
N ASN A 330 2.69 -20.43 -20.27
CA ASN A 330 3.72 -21.46 -20.09
C ASN A 330 4.08 -21.75 -18.63
N VAL A 331 3.45 -21.05 -17.68
CA VAL A 331 3.78 -21.22 -16.25
C VAL A 331 3.17 -22.51 -15.71
N THR A 332 4.01 -23.31 -15.05
CA THR A 332 3.61 -24.58 -14.42
C THR A 332 3.60 -24.49 -12.88
N ASN A 333 4.32 -23.54 -12.29
CA ASN A 333 4.48 -23.41 -10.86
C ASN A 333 4.31 -21.98 -10.37
N MET A 334 3.25 -21.74 -9.58
CA MET A 334 2.93 -20.45 -8.94
C MET A 334 3.01 -20.54 -7.40
N THR A 335 3.73 -21.51 -6.84
CA THR A 335 3.84 -21.70 -5.39
C THR A 335 4.33 -20.42 -4.70
N ASN A 336 3.62 -19.98 -3.65
CA ASN A 336 3.94 -18.76 -2.87
C ASN A 336 4.03 -17.46 -3.67
N MET A 337 3.53 -17.37 -4.90
CA MET A 337 3.80 -16.21 -5.78
C MET A 337 3.46 -14.87 -5.11
N PHE A 338 2.31 -14.76 -4.45
CA PHE A 338 1.87 -13.56 -3.72
C PHE A 338 1.77 -13.79 -2.20
N ARG A 339 2.49 -14.79 -1.67
CA ARG A 339 2.45 -15.06 -0.23
C ARG A 339 2.88 -13.83 0.56
N ASN A 340 2.01 -13.36 1.49
CA ASN A 340 2.20 -12.16 2.31
C ASN A 340 2.37 -10.85 1.50
N ALA A 341 1.98 -10.81 0.22
CA ALA A 341 1.84 -9.57 -0.54
C ALA A 341 0.54 -8.87 -0.11
N THR A 342 0.58 -8.17 1.03
CA THR A 342 -0.61 -7.74 1.78
C THR A 342 -1.45 -6.68 1.06
N LEU A 343 -0.83 -5.86 0.18
CA LEU A 343 -1.51 -4.82 -0.60
C LEU A 343 -1.88 -5.29 -2.02
N PHE A 344 -1.40 -6.45 -2.48
CA PHE A 344 -1.66 -6.92 -3.84
C PHE A 344 -3.15 -7.13 -4.08
N ASN A 345 -3.70 -6.40 -5.05
CA ASN A 345 -5.09 -6.49 -5.48
C ASN A 345 -5.29 -6.08 -6.95
N GLN A 346 -4.32 -6.38 -7.84
CA GLN A 346 -4.47 -6.11 -9.26
C GLN A 346 -5.24 -7.21 -9.96
N ASP A 347 -5.95 -6.84 -11.04
CA ASP A 347 -6.72 -7.77 -11.85
C ASP A 347 -5.78 -8.71 -12.62
N ILE A 348 -5.94 -10.00 -12.37
CA ILE A 348 -5.21 -11.09 -13.01
C ILE A 348 -6.19 -12.17 -13.53
N GLY A 349 -7.46 -11.79 -13.70
CA GLY A 349 -8.52 -12.71 -14.13
C GLY A 349 -8.28 -13.31 -15.51
N ASP A 350 -7.67 -12.55 -16.41
CA ASP A 350 -7.40 -12.96 -17.80
C ASP A 350 -6.17 -13.87 -17.96
N TRP A 351 -5.48 -14.24 -16.88
CA TRP A 351 -4.33 -15.14 -16.96
C TRP A 351 -4.72 -16.54 -17.44
N ASP A 352 -4.05 -17.06 -18.47
CA ASP A 352 -4.16 -18.46 -18.90
C ASP A 352 -3.40 -19.38 -17.93
N THR A 353 -4.12 -20.00 -17.02
CA THR A 353 -3.58 -20.88 -15.99
C THR A 353 -3.62 -22.37 -16.36
N SER A 354 -3.98 -22.72 -17.59
CA SER A 354 -4.25 -24.10 -18.04
C SER A 354 -3.06 -25.07 -17.85
N ASN A 355 -1.83 -24.55 -17.88
CA ASN A 355 -0.63 -25.33 -17.66
C ASN A 355 -0.15 -25.37 -16.20
N VAL A 356 -0.80 -24.65 -15.28
CA VAL A 356 -0.36 -24.59 -13.89
C VAL A 356 -0.73 -25.87 -13.15
N THR A 357 0.28 -26.51 -12.55
CA THR A 357 0.09 -27.75 -11.78
C THR A 357 0.17 -27.56 -10.28
N ILE A 358 0.77 -26.46 -9.81
CA ILE A 358 0.99 -26.19 -8.38
C ILE A 358 0.67 -24.73 -8.07
N MET A 359 -0.37 -24.51 -7.22
CA MET A 359 -0.80 -23.19 -6.72
C MET A 359 -0.75 -23.11 -5.18
N GLY A 360 -0.07 -24.02 -4.52
CA GLY A 360 -0.01 -24.03 -3.06
C GLY A 360 0.54 -22.72 -2.49
N TYR A 361 -0.12 -22.19 -1.43
CA TYR A 361 0.27 -20.94 -0.74
C TYR A 361 0.20 -19.65 -1.59
N MET A 362 -0.34 -19.69 -2.81
CA MET A 362 -0.20 -18.59 -3.79
C MET A 362 -0.62 -17.23 -3.22
N PHE A 363 -1.79 -17.14 -2.58
CA PHE A 363 -2.31 -15.93 -1.95
C PHE A 363 -2.33 -15.99 -0.41
N MET A 364 -1.53 -16.88 0.20
CA MET A 364 -1.47 -16.97 1.65
C MET A 364 -1.05 -15.61 2.25
N GLY A 365 -1.89 -15.03 3.10
CA GLY A 365 -1.64 -13.73 3.73
C GLY A 365 -1.76 -12.52 2.80
N ALA A 366 -2.19 -12.68 1.54
CA ALA A 366 -2.53 -11.58 0.63
C ALA A 366 -3.87 -10.97 1.06
N SER A 367 -3.83 -10.15 2.11
CA SER A 367 -5.03 -9.74 2.86
C SER A 367 -5.98 -8.82 2.10
N ALA A 368 -5.48 -8.08 1.09
CA ALA A 368 -6.27 -7.18 0.24
C ALA A 368 -6.81 -7.87 -1.02
N PHE A 369 -6.26 -9.03 -1.41
CA PHE A 369 -6.59 -9.67 -2.68
C PHE A 369 -8.07 -10.09 -2.75
N ASN A 370 -8.79 -9.54 -3.75
CA ASN A 370 -10.19 -9.86 -4.02
C ASN A 370 -10.56 -9.63 -5.50
N GLN A 371 -9.70 -10.05 -6.44
CA GLN A 371 -9.97 -9.90 -7.88
C GLN A 371 -10.62 -11.16 -8.47
N PRO A 372 -11.42 -11.02 -9.55
CA PRO A 372 -12.15 -12.13 -10.16
C PRO A 372 -11.15 -13.11 -10.81
N ILE A 373 -11.14 -14.34 -10.32
CA ILE A 373 -10.33 -15.45 -10.83
C ILE A 373 -11.16 -16.69 -11.13
N GLY A 374 -12.48 -16.53 -11.27
CA GLY A 374 -13.41 -17.64 -11.53
C GLY A 374 -13.16 -18.34 -12.86
N GLU A 375 -12.68 -17.60 -13.86
CA GLU A 375 -12.38 -18.12 -15.20
C GLU A 375 -11.05 -18.90 -15.31
N TRP A 376 -10.26 -18.96 -14.23
CA TRP A 376 -9.00 -19.71 -14.27
C TRP A 376 -9.21 -21.19 -14.51
N ASP A 377 -8.48 -21.77 -15.47
CA ASP A 377 -8.42 -23.21 -15.64
C ASP A 377 -7.49 -23.82 -14.58
N VAL A 378 -8.09 -24.48 -13.61
CA VAL A 378 -7.36 -25.18 -12.53
C VAL A 378 -7.37 -26.70 -12.72
N SER A 379 -7.80 -27.18 -13.89
CA SER A 379 -7.96 -28.63 -14.15
C SER A 379 -6.69 -29.43 -14.06
N SER A 380 -5.53 -28.79 -14.24
CA SER A 380 -4.19 -29.41 -14.08
C SER A 380 -3.63 -29.33 -12.67
N VAL A 381 -4.27 -28.61 -11.74
CA VAL A 381 -3.74 -28.33 -10.40
C VAL A 381 -3.89 -29.55 -9.48
N ALA A 382 -2.79 -30.03 -8.94
CA ALA A 382 -2.79 -31.15 -7.99
C ALA A 382 -2.84 -30.68 -6.51
N SER A 383 -2.45 -29.46 -6.20
CA SER A 383 -2.41 -28.99 -4.81
C SER A 383 -2.77 -27.52 -4.69
N MET A 384 -3.81 -27.25 -3.88
CA MET A 384 -4.27 -25.91 -3.48
C MET A 384 -4.03 -25.65 -1.98
N LYS A 385 -3.09 -26.40 -1.39
CA LYS A 385 -2.75 -26.29 0.04
C LYS A 385 -2.44 -24.85 0.41
N LEU A 386 -3.12 -24.31 1.45
CA LEU A 386 -2.94 -22.94 1.99
C LEU A 386 -3.15 -21.80 0.98
N MET A 387 -3.80 -22.05 -0.17
CA MET A 387 -3.83 -21.08 -1.28
C MET A 387 -4.39 -19.72 -0.87
N PHE A 388 -5.50 -19.67 -0.13
CA PHE A 388 -6.15 -18.45 0.37
C PHE A 388 -6.09 -18.32 1.90
N ARG A 389 -5.16 -19.02 2.55
CA ARG A 389 -5.01 -18.90 3.99
C ARG A 389 -4.72 -17.43 4.36
N GLU A 390 -5.54 -16.86 5.26
CA GLU A 390 -5.43 -15.45 5.69
C GLU A 390 -5.62 -14.41 4.57
N ALA A 391 -6.13 -14.81 3.40
CA ALA A 391 -6.61 -13.89 2.37
C ALA A 391 -7.96 -13.30 2.82
N ARG A 392 -7.92 -12.31 3.71
CA ARG A 392 -9.08 -11.88 4.50
C ARG A 392 -10.18 -11.20 3.70
N ALA A 393 -9.84 -10.54 2.59
CA ALA A 393 -10.79 -9.85 1.73
C ALA A 393 -11.39 -10.77 0.65
N PHE A 394 -10.77 -11.93 0.37
CA PHE A 394 -11.14 -12.79 -0.76
C PHE A 394 -12.54 -13.34 -0.62
N ASP A 395 -13.42 -13.03 -1.59
CA ASP A 395 -14.79 -13.51 -1.70
C ASP A 395 -15.27 -13.57 -3.17
N GLN A 396 -14.41 -14.02 -4.09
CA GLN A 396 -14.77 -14.15 -5.50
C GLN A 396 -15.35 -15.53 -5.80
N ASP A 397 -16.28 -15.56 -6.77
CA ASP A 397 -16.91 -16.80 -7.22
C ASP A 397 -15.87 -17.68 -7.94
N ILE A 398 -15.67 -18.87 -7.39
CA ILE A 398 -14.77 -19.91 -7.89
C ILE A 398 -15.51 -21.27 -7.96
N GLY A 399 -16.84 -21.22 -7.99
CA GLY A 399 -17.69 -22.40 -7.99
C GLY A 399 -17.50 -23.31 -9.21
N ASP A 400 -17.15 -22.71 -10.35
CA ASP A 400 -16.95 -23.43 -11.62
C ASP A 400 -15.55 -24.03 -11.81
N TRP A 401 -14.66 -23.91 -10.82
CA TRP A 401 -13.33 -24.50 -10.89
C TRP A 401 -13.36 -26.02 -11.04
N ALA A 402 -12.62 -26.55 -12.02
CA ALA A 402 -12.48 -27.99 -12.29
C ALA A 402 -11.48 -28.64 -11.30
N THR A 403 -11.94 -29.02 -10.10
CA THR A 403 -11.10 -29.47 -9.00
C THR A 403 -10.77 -30.99 -9.00
N SER A 404 -11.20 -31.75 -10.00
CA SER A 404 -11.14 -33.22 -10.04
C SER A 404 -9.72 -33.82 -9.97
N ASN A 405 -8.67 -33.05 -10.17
CA ASN A 405 -7.27 -33.48 -10.02
C ASN A 405 -6.61 -33.04 -8.71
N VAL A 406 -7.31 -32.24 -7.89
CA VAL A 406 -6.75 -31.76 -6.62
C VAL A 406 -6.73 -32.89 -5.58
N VAL A 407 -5.57 -33.10 -4.98
CA VAL A 407 -5.38 -34.11 -3.92
C VAL A 407 -5.17 -33.50 -2.53
N ASN A 408 -4.89 -32.19 -2.44
CA ASN A 408 -4.61 -31.51 -1.18
C ASN A 408 -5.21 -30.11 -1.11
N MET A 409 -6.19 -29.91 -0.21
CA MET A 409 -6.84 -28.64 0.10
C MET A 409 -6.63 -28.22 1.58
N ASN A 410 -5.59 -28.76 2.22
CA ASN A 410 -5.31 -28.47 3.63
C ASN A 410 -5.22 -26.96 3.88
N THR A 411 -6.02 -26.48 4.86
CA THR A 411 -6.07 -25.08 5.30
C THR A 411 -6.26 -24.04 4.16
N MET A 412 -6.91 -24.43 3.05
CA MET A 412 -7.02 -23.58 1.85
C MET A 412 -7.67 -22.22 2.14
N PHE A 413 -8.73 -22.18 2.95
CA PHE A 413 -9.44 -20.96 3.35
C PHE A 413 -9.31 -20.66 4.86
N TRP A 414 -8.25 -21.15 5.51
CA TRP A 414 -8.04 -20.89 6.93
C TRP A 414 -7.96 -19.38 7.19
N ALA A 415 -8.85 -18.86 8.06
CA ALA A 415 -8.99 -17.42 8.36
C ALA A 415 -9.23 -16.51 7.12
N ALA A 416 -9.80 -17.05 6.03
CA ALA A 416 -10.38 -16.28 4.93
C ALA A 416 -11.72 -15.69 5.40
N HIS A 417 -11.67 -14.53 6.07
CA HIS A 417 -12.79 -14.01 6.87
C HIS A 417 -14.01 -13.62 6.05
N SER A 418 -13.85 -13.25 4.77
CA SER A 418 -14.93 -12.81 3.89
C SER A 418 -15.46 -13.91 2.98
N PHE A 419 -14.77 -15.05 2.85
CA PHE A 419 -15.10 -16.08 1.88
C PHE A 419 -16.42 -16.78 2.19
N ASN A 420 -17.39 -16.68 1.25
CA ASN A 420 -18.69 -17.36 1.36
C ASN A 420 -19.28 -17.77 0.00
N GLN A 421 -18.46 -18.12 -0.98
CA GLN A 421 -18.92 -18.46 -2.32
C GLN A 421 -19.38 -19.93 -2.45
N PRO A 422 -20.31 -20.25 -3.37
CA PRO A 422 -20.83 -21.59 -3.57
C PRO A 422 -19.76 -22.51 -4.18
N ILE A 423 -19.36 -23.52 -3.45
CA ILE A 423 -18.36 -24.52 -3.85
C ILE A 423 -18.88 -25.96 -3.77
N GLY A 424 -20.19 -26.13 -3.64
CA GLY A 424 -20.83 -27.45 -3.55
C GLY A 424 -20.60 -28.32 -4.78
N SER A 425 -20.43 -27.70 -5.96
CA SER A 425 -20.19 -28.35 -7.25
C SER A 425 -18.77 -28.94 -7.40
N TRP A 426 -17.84 -28.63 -6.51
CA TRP A 426 -16.46 -29.09 -6.63
C TRP A 426 -16.36 -30.62 -6.54
N ASP A 427 -15.66 -31.21 -7.49
CA ASP A 427 -15.26 -32.62 -7.40
C ASP A 427 -14.04 -32.77 -6.48
N VAL A 428 -14.29 -33.24 -5.27
CA VAL A 428 -13.24 -33.47 -4.24
C VAL A 428 -12.93 -34.95 -4.06
N SER A 429 -13.36 -35.81 -4.97
CA SER A 429 -13.28 -37.27 -4.85
C SER A 429 -11.85 -37.80 -4.71
N LYS A 430 -10.82 -37.03 -5.15
CA LYS A 430 -9.42 -37.37 -4.98
C LYS A 430 -8.74 -36.66 -3.81
N VAL A 431 -9.44 -35.77 -3.10
CA VAL A 431 -8.81 -34.98 -2.04
C VAL A 431 -8.60 -35.84 -0.80
N SER A 432 -7.33 -36.07 -0.45
CA SER A 432 -6.97 -36.84 0.73
C SER A 432 -6.80 -35.98 1.99
N ASN A 433 -6.51 -34.68 1.85
CA ASN A 433 -6.27 -33.80 2.99
C ASN A 433 -7.10 -32.51 2.90
N MET A 434 -8.08 -32.36 3.81
CA MET A 434 -8.96 -31.19 3.99
C MET A 434 -8.82 -30.59 5.41
N GLY A 435 -7.76 -30.97 6.16
CA GLY A 435 -7.57 -30.50 7.52
C GLY A 435 -7.57 -28.98 7.61
N GLY A 436 -8.38 -28.40 8.52
CA GLY A 436 -8.50 -26.96 8.74
C GLY A 436 -8.98 -26.14 7.56
N MET A 437 -9.58 -26.73 6.52
CA MET A 437 -9.87 -26.06 5.23
C MET A 437 -10.62 -24.74 5.40
N PHE A 438 -11.65 -24.68 6.26
CA PHE A 438 -12.44 -23.48 6.55
C PHE A 438 -12.27 -22.97 7.97
N ALA A 439 -11.23 -23.43 8.70
CA ALA A 439 -11.04 -23.04 10.08
C ALA A 439 -10.88 -21.50 10.19
N GLY A 440 -11.72 -20.84 10.97
CA GLY A 440 -11.72 -19.39 11.13
C GLY A 440 -12.28 -18.58 9.94
N ALA A 441 -12.86 -19.24 8.91
CA ALA A 441 -13.63 -18.59 7.85
C ALA A 441 -14.98 -18.11 8.42
N LYS A 442 -14.99 -16.91 8.99
CA LYS A 442 -16.07 -16.44 9.89
C LYS A 442 -17.45 -16.36 9.25
N VAL A 443 -17.51 -15.93 7.98
CA VAL A 443 -18.79 -15.73 7.27
C VAL A 443 -19.21 -16.93 6.43
N PHE A 444 -18.34 -17.95 6.29
CA PHE A 444 -18.63 -19.12 5.47
C PHE A 444 -19.89 -19.86 5.95
N ASN A 445 -20.88 -19.97 5.07
CA ASN A 445 -22.17 -20.63 5.33
C ASN A 445 -22.66 -21.42 4.12
N GLN A 446 -21.77 -22.10 3.40
CA GLN A 446 -22.15 -22.96 2.28
C GLN A 446 -22.34 -24.41 2.72
N ASN A 447 -23.02 -25.18 1.91
CA ASN A 447 -23.31 -26.59 2.16
C ASN A 447 -22.51 -27.50 1.21
N PRO A 448 -21.40 -28.10 1.65
CA PRO A 448 -20.64 -29.09 0.88
C PRO A 448 -21.08 -30.54 1.14
N SER A 449 -22.32 -30.80 1.56
CA SER A 449 -22.78 -32.18 1.88
C SER A 449 -22.75 -33.15 0.68
N ASP A 450 -22.81 -32.62 -0.54
CA ASP A 450 -22.73 -33.42 -1.77
C ASP A 450 -21.30 -33.87 -2.13
N TRP A 451 -20.29 -33.40 -1.39
CA TRP A 451 -18.93 -33.80 -1.65
C TRP A 451 -18.66 -35.28 -1.40
N ASN A 452 -18.06 -35.96 -2.38
CA ASN A 452 -17.54 -37.31 -2.19
C ASN A 452 -16.21 -37.27 -1.43
N ILE A 453 -16.24 -37.54 -0.12
CA ILE A 453 -15.08 -37.50 0.78
C ILE A 453 -14.48 -38.87 1.06
N SER A 454 -14.77 -39.89 0.24
CA SER A 454 -14.33 -41.28 0.50
C SER A 454 -12.81 -41.43 0.63
N GLU A 455 -12.05 -40.64 -0.13
CA GLU A 455 -10.57 -40.60 -0.10
C GLU A 455 -9.98 -39.70 0.98
N ALA A 456 -10.81 -38.91 1.70
CA ALA A 456 -10.33 -37.96 2.70
C ALA A 456 -9.79 -38.71 3.94
N THR A 457 -8.48 -38.63 4.15
CA THR A 457 -7.77 -39.22 5.31
C THR A 457 -7.53 -38.23 6.43
N THR A 458 -7.67 -36.92 6.14
CA THR A 458 -7.47 -35.84 7.12
C THR A 458 -8.53 -34.78 6.95
N MET A 459 -9.41 -34.62 7.95
CA MET A 459 -10.46 -33.58 8.04
C MET A 459 -10.45 -32.88 9.41
N VAL A 460 -9.38 -33.05 10.19
CA VAL A 460 -9.25 -32.47 11.54
C VAL A 460 -9.47 -30.95 11.49
N SER A 461 -10.30 -30.43 12.38
CA SER A 461 -10.60 -29.00 12.53
C SER A 461 -11.10 -28.30 11.26
N MET A 462 -11.67 -29.02 10.29
CA MET A 462 -12.08 -28.51 8.96
C MET A 462 -12.92 -27.25 9.06
N PHE A 463 -13.85 -27.17 10.01
CA PHE A 463 -14.74 -26.04 10.25
C PHE A 463 -14.54 -25.39 11.63
N ASN A 464 -13.38 -25.52 12.24
CA ASN A 464 -13.13 -24.93 13.56
C ASN A 464 -13.28 -23.40 13.51
N ASN A 465 -14.08 -22.82 14.43
CA ASN A 465 -14.37 -21.37 14.46
C ASN A 465 -15.01 -20.80 13.18
N THR A 466 -15.72 -21.61 12.40
CA THR A 466 -16.57 -21.16 11.27
C THR A 466 -17.92 -20.72 11.84
N THR A 467 -18.00 -19.49 12.35
CA THR A 467 -19.06 -19.05 13.26
C THR A 467 -20.42 -18.80 12.58
N SER A 468 -20.45 -18.54 11.28
CA SER A 468 -21.69 -18.29 10.53
C SER A 468 -22.31 -19.56 9.96
N LEU A 469 -21.63 -20.72 10.06
CA LEU A 469 -22.21 -21.96 9.53
C LEU A 469 -23.50 -22.30 10.26
N SER A 470 -24.60 -22.32 9.52
CA SER A 470 -25.94 -22.53 10.06
C SER A 470 -26.11 -23.93 10.64
N ASP A 471 -27.08 -24.11 11.54
CA ASP A 471 -27.40 -25.41 12.11
C ASP A 471 -27.91 -26.38 11.04
N ALA A 472 -28.63 -25.87 10.03
CA ALA A 472 -29.04 -26.65 8.88
C ALA A 472 -27.85 -27.20 8.09
N ASN A 473 -26.88 -26.35 7.75
CA ASN A 473 -25.66 -26.79 7.04
C ASN A 473 -24.83 -27.77 7.89
N LYS A 474 -24.69 -27.51 9.22
CA LYS A 474 -24.03 -28.47 10.12
C LYS A 474 -24.69 -29.83 10.13
N ALA A 475 -26.04 -29.87 10.14
CA ALA A 475 -26.82 -31.11 10.10
C ALA A 475 -26.56 -31.88 8.79
N ALA A 476 -26.70 -31.22 7.65
CA ALA A 476 -26.49 -31.82 6.33
C ALA A 476 -25.05 -32.35 6.17
N ILE A 477 -24.04 -31.53 6.49
CA ILE A 477 -22.63 -31.92 6.44
C ILE A 477 -22.34 -33.11 7.36
N HIS A 478 -22.84 -33.08 8.61
CA HIS A 478 -22.64 -34.20 9.54
C HIS A 478 -23.26 -35.50 9.01
N TYR A 479 -24.49 -35.40 8.52
CA TYR A 479 -25.17 -36.59 7.99
C TYR A 479 -24.39 -37.21 6.82
N ALA A 480 -23.94 -36.38 5.87
CA ALA A 480 -23.16 -36.82 4.71
C ALA A 480 -21.79 -37.39 5.09
N PHE A 481 -21.08 -36.74 6.05
CA PHE A 481 -19.69 -37.05 6.35
C PHE A 481 -19.49 -38.10 7.46
N LYS A 482 -20.51 -38.39 8.27
CA LYS A 482 -20.43 -39.33 9.44
C LYS A 482 -19.93 -40.73 9.10
N SER A 483 -20.09 -41.17 7.85
CA SER A 483 -19.61 -42.48 7.41
C SER A 483 -18.11 -42.57 7.17
N ASN A 484 -17.40 -41.41 7.00
CA ASN A 484 -15.96 -41.40 6.87
C ASN A 484 -15.31 -41.47 8.27
N PRO A 485 -14.46 -42.47 8.55
CA PRO A 485 -13.85 -42.65 9.88
C PRO A 485 -12.94 -41.49 10.31
N ASN A 486 -12.53 -40.63 9.39
CA ASN A 486 -11.68 -39.47 9.66
C ASN A 486 -12.49 -38.18 9.91
N TRP A 487 -13.83 -38.25 9.82
CA TRP A 487 -14.72 -37.19 10.27
C TRP A 487 -14.85 -37.23 11.80
N MET A 488 -14.20 -36.30 12.49
CA MET A 488 -14.13 -36.28 13.95
C MET A 488 -15.02 -35.19 14.59
N THR A 489 -15.71 -34.40 13.79
CA THR A 489 -16.58 -33.34 14.28
C THR A 489 -17.97 -33.93 14.61
N ASP A 490 -18.35 -33.90 15.88
CA ASP A 490 -19.69 -34.36 16.30
C ASP A 490 -20.68 -33.21 16.23
N TRP A 491 -21.50 -33.23 15.20
CA TRP A 491 -22.65 -32.34 14.99
C TRP A 491 -23.98 -33.12 15.00
N SER A 492 -24.00 -34.31 15.56
CA SER A 492 -25.23 -35.15 15.65
C SER A 492 -26.40 -34.42 16.31
N SER A 493 -26.11 -33.50 17.24
CA SER A 493 -27.15 -32.70 17.93
C SER A 493 -27.90 -31.73 17.00
N TYR A 494 -27.34 -31.40 15.83
CA TYR A 494 -28.00 -30.55 14.84
C TYR A 494 -28.92 -31.33 13.88
N VAL A 495 -28.77 -32.66 13.79
CA VAL A 495 -29.64 -33.52 12.96
C VAL A 495 -30.95 -33.71 13.67
N GLY A 496 -32.04 -33.30 13.02
CA GLY A 496 -33.36 -33.34 13.60
C GLY A 496 -33.94 -34.74 13.71
N SER A 497 -34.99 -34.85 14.56
CA SER A 497 -35.74 -36.07 14.75
C SER A 497 -37.22 -35.77 15.00
N THR A 498 -37.78 -34.70 14.43
CA THR A 498 -39.18 -34.33 14.58
C THR A 498 -40.06 -35.46 14.06
N PRO A 499 -40.97 -36.05 14.89
CA PRO A 499 -41.81 -37.13 14.45
C PRO A 499 -42.77 -36.71 13.32
N LEU A 500 -42.94 -37.59 12.33
CA LEU A 500 -43.82 -37.34 11.20
C LEU A 500 -45.21 -37.90 11.46
N THR A 501 -46.21 -37.14 11.09
CA THR A 501 -47.65 -37.45 11.15
C THR A 501 -48.31 -36.93 9.87
N ASP A 502 -49.56 -37.24 9.63
CA ASP A 502 -50.30 -36.73 8.45
C ASP A 502 -50.31 -35.19 8.38
N SER A 503 -50.16 -34.49 9.51
CA SER A 503 -50.17 -33.01 9.55
C SER A 503 -48.92 -32.37 9.00
N ASN A 504 -47.76 -33.03 9.07
CA ASN A 504 -46.47 -32.46 8.68
C ASN A 504 -45.70 -33.26 7.61
N PHE A 505 -46.14 -34.49 7.26
CA PHE A 505 -45.42 -35.35 6.32
C PHE A 505 -45.24 -34.72 4.95
N GLN A 506 -46.30 -34.17 4.35
CA GLN A 506 -46.18 -33.53 3.03
C GLN A 506 -45.31 -32.24 3.09
N THR A 507 -45.36 -31.52 4.23
CA THR A 507 -44.47 -30.36 4.46
C THR A 507 -43.03 -30.82 4.53
N ALA A 508 -42.71 -31.89 5.23
CA ALA A 508 -41.37 -32.48 5.29
C ALA A 508 -40.88 -32.92 3.90
N VAL A 509 -41.72 -33.61 3.13
CA VAL A 509 -41.41 -34.01 1.75
C VAL A 509 -41.15 -32.80 0.86
N ASN A 510 -41.98 -31.76 0.93
CA ASN A 510 -41.74 -30.54 0.14
C ASN A 510 -40.48 -29.84 0.56
N LEU A 511 -40.17 -29.78 1.87
CA LEU A 511 -38.94 -29.17 2.39
C LEU A 511 -37.70 -29.95 1.91
N TRP A 512 -37.77 -31.30 1.87
CA TRP A 512 -36.68 -32.13 1.31
C TRP A 512 -36.28 -31.71 -0.10
N PHE A 513 -37.23 -31.39 -0.95
CA PHE A 513 -36.95 -30.97 -2.34
C PHE A 513 -36.65 -29.48 -2.51
N SER A 514 -36.99 -28.63 -1.56
CA SER A 514 -36.75 -27.19 -1.65
C SER A 514 -35.52 -26.73 -0.84
N ASP A 515 -35.23 -27.40 0.28
CA ASP A 515 -34.14 -27.10 1.18
C ASP A 515 -33.81 -28.34 2.04
N GLU A 516 -33.01 -29.24 1.45
CA GLU A 516 -32.64 -30.50 2.06
C GLU A 516 -31.92 -30.34 3.40
N ALA A 517 -31.03 -29.31 3.52
CA ALA A 517 -30.32 -29.05 4.75
C ALA A 517 -31.28 -28.73 5.91
N ASN A 518 -32.28 -27.89 5.67
CA ASN A 518 -33.33 -27.62 6.67
C ASN A 518 -34.22 -28.82 6.93
N ALA A 519 -34.48 -29.66 5.92
CA ALA A 519 -35.22 -30.90 6.12
C ALA A 519 -34.48 -31.85 7.07
N ILE A 520 -33.16 -32.03 6.86
CA ILE A 520 -32.29 -32.84 7.72
C ILE A 520 -32.21 -32.24 9.15
N ALA A 521 -32.06 -30.92 9.27
CA ALA A 521 -32.01 -30.26 10.57
C ALA A 521 -33.34 -30.38 11.36
N THR A 522 -34.47 -30.51 10.65
CA THR A 522 -35.80 -30.56 11.28
C THR A 522 -36.30 -31.99 11.53
N TYR A 523 -36.14 -32.84 10.54
CA TYR A 523 -36.78 -34.18 10.52
C TYR A 523 -35.74 -35.31 10.48
N GLY A 524 -34.46 -35.04 10.30
CA GLY A 524 -33.42 -36.00 9.95
C GLY A 524 -33.38 -36.27 8.45
N HIS A 525 -32.44 -37.12 8.00
CA HIS A 525 -32.38 -37.53 6.59
C HIS A 525 -33.59 -38.37 6.20
N ILE A 526 -34.09 -38.21 4.98
CA ILE A 526 -35.35 -38.86 4.53
C ILE A 526 -35.32 -40.38 4.69
N SER A 527 -34.14 -41.02 4.52
CA SER A 527 -33.97 -42.47 4.73
C SER A 527 -34.25 -42.93 6.17
N ASP A 528 -34.08 -42.04 7.14
CA ASP A 528 -34.19 -42.34 8.58
C ASP A 528 -35.48 -41.77 9.20
N TRP A 529 -36.40 -41.24 8.38
CA TRP A 529 -37.67 -40.69 8.88
C TRP A 529 -38.52 -41.74 9.59
N ASN A 530 -38.96 -41.39 10.80
CA ASN A 530 -39.98 -42.19 11.48
C ASN A 530 -41.36 -41.80 10.95
N VAL A 531 -41.91 -42.63 10.06
CA VAL A 531 -43.21 -42.45 9.41
C VAL A 531 -44.31 -43.33 9.99
N SER A 532 -44.02 -44.04 11.11
CA SER A 532 -44.96 -44.99 11.71
C SER A 532 -46.32 -44.40 12.12
N ALA A 533 -46.42 -43.07 12.31
CA ALA A 533 -47.65 -42.37 12.61
C ALA A 533 -48.30 -41.71 11.37
N VAL A 534 -47.80 -41.96 10.17
CA VAL A 534 -48.36 -41.45 8.91
C VAL A 534 -49.30 -42.46 8.32
N THR A 535 -50.54 -42.04 8.03
CA THR A 535 -51.56 -42.90 7.43
C THR A 535 -51.84 -42.59 5.96
N ASN A 536 -51.42 -41.35 5.51
CA ASN A 536 -51.66 -40.89 4.15
C ASN A 536 -50.35 -40.41 3.49
N MET A 537 -49.87 -41.11 2.49
CA MET A 537 -48.71 -40.79 1.66
C MET A 537 -49.09 -40.49 0.20
N ALA A 538 -50.38 -40.22 -0.07
CA ALA A 538 -50.85 -39.92 -1.41
C ALA A 538 -50.08 -38.72 -2.00
N ASN A 539 -49.61 -38.87 -3.24
CA ASN A 539 -48.85 -37.87 -4.01
C ASN A 539 -47.47 -37.48 -3.41
N ALA A 540 -46.98 -38.15 -2.39
CA ALA A 540 -45.75 -37.74 -1.67
C ALA A 540 -44.60 -37.36 -2.60
N PHE A 541 -44.27 -38.20 -3.58
CA PHE A 541 -43.20 -37.99 -4.56
C PHE A 541 -43.71 -37.79 -5.99
N GLN A 542 -44.96 -37.37 -6.14
CA GLN A 542 -45.54 -37.15 -7.47
C GLN A 542 -44.77 -36.08 -8.23
N ASN A 543 -44.36 -36.37 -9.47
CA ASN A 543 -43.60 -35.51 -10.36
C ASN A 543 -42.17 -35.16 -9.84
N ARG A 544 -41.66 -35.87 -8.85
CA ARG A 544 -40.28 -35.74 -8.38
C ARG A 544 -39.35 -36.62 -9.22
N THR A 545 -39.06 -36.17 -10.44
CA THR A 545 -38.39 -36.98 -11.48
C THR A 545 -37.00 -37.48 -11.10
N SER A 546 -36.28 -36.73 -10.23
CA SER A 546 -34.92 -37.06 -9.75
C SER A 546 -34.92 -37.90 -8.45
N PHE A 547 -36.09 -38.08 -7.80
CA PHE A 547 -36.12 -38.76 -6.50
C PHE A 547 -35.68 -40.22 -6.63
N ASN A 548 -34.67 -40.60 -5.84
CA ASN A 548 -34.19 -41.99 -5.73
C ASN A 548 -33.54 -42.28 -4.37
N GLU A 549 -34.04 -41.67 -3.28
CA GLU A 549 -33.53 -41.92 -1.94
C GLU A 549 -33.93 -43.30 -1.44
N ASP A 550 -33.11 -43.91 -0.57
CA ASP A 550 -33.41 -45.20 0.06
C ASP A 550 -34.39 -45.00 1.21
N ILE A 551 -35.63 -45.39 1.00
CA ILE A 551 -36.73 -45.34 1.97
C ILE A 551 -37.21 -46.75 2.37
N SER A 552 -36.38 -47.77 2.12
CA SER A 552 -36.71 -49.17 2.41
C SER A 552 -37.00 -49.43 3.90
N ARG A 553 -36.40 -48.62 4.80
CA ARG A 553 -36.55 -48.74 6.25
C ARG A 553 -37.82 -48.10 6.82
N TRP A 554 -38.63 -47.44 6.00
CA TRP A 554 -39.83 -46.81 6.49
C TRP A 554 -40.84 -47.82 7.01
N ASP A 555 -41.34 -47.63 8.22
CA ASP A 555 -42.44 -48.37 8.76
C ASP A 555 -43.75 -47.81 8.19
N VAL A 556 -44.26 -48.44 7.16
CA VAL A 556 -45.50 -48.08 6.46
C VAL A 556 -46.74 -48.90 6.91
N SER A 557 -46.58 -49.63 7.99
CA SER A 557 -47.67 -50.57 8.46
C SER A 557 -49.01 -49.89 8.78
N ASN A 558 -48.97 -48.56 9.07
CA ASN A 558 -50.20 -47.78 9.32
C ASN A 558 -50.68 -46.98 8.10
N VAL A 559 -49.98 -47.05 6.96
CA VAL A 559 -50.30 -46.26 5.76
C VAL A 559 -51.53 -46.92 5.07
N THR A 560 -52.57 -46.14 4.84
CA THR A 560 -53.80 -46.57 4.20
C THR A 560 -53.99 -45.93 2.82
N ASP A 561 -53.21 -44.91 2.45
CA ASP A 561 -53.36 -44.25 1.16
C ASP A 561 -51.97 -43.95 0.56
N VAL A 562 -51.61 -44.64 -0.52
CA VAL A 562 -50.36 -44.45 -1.31
C VAL A 562 -50.70 -44.06 -2.76
N ARG A 563 -51.91 -43.55 -3.05
CA ARG A 563 -52.31 -43.20 -4.42
C ARG A 563 -51.34 -42.17 -5.01
N TRP A 564 -50.85 -42.49 -6.21
CA TRP A 564 -49.95 -41.66 -6.99
C TRP A 564 -48.63 -41.27 -6.28
N MET A 565 -48.25 -41.96 -5.22
CA MET A 565 -47.06 -41.66 -4.41
C MET A 565 -45.80 -41.45 -5.28
N PHE A 566 -45.56 -42.33 -6.24
CA PHE A 566 -44.40 -42.26 -7.16
C PHE A 566 -44.82 -41.92 -8.60
N LYS A 567 -46.00 -41.36 -8.85
CA LYS A 567 -46.43 -41.00 -10.20
C LYS A 567 -45.45 -40.01 -10.81
N ASN A 568 -44.85 -40.35 -11.97
CA ASN A 568 -43.83 -39.57 -12.66
C ASN A 568 -42.52 -39.34 -11.86
N ALA A 569 -42.22 -40.13 -10.85
CA ALA A 569 -40.92 -40.18 -10.18
C ALA A 569 -39.96 -41.06 -11.01
N ALA A 570 -39.48 -40.52 -12.14
CA ALA A 570 -38.85 -41.32 -13.21
C ALA A 570 -37.55 -42.02 -12.79
N SER A 571 -36.81 -41.48 -11.83
CA SER A 571 -35.54 -42.03 -11.33
C SER A 571 -35.71 -43.04 -10.19
N PHE A 572 -36.93 -43.14 -9.60
CA PHE A 572 -37.12 -44.00 -8.42
C PHE A 572 -36.98 -45.48 -8.78
N ASN A 573 -35.96 -46.13 -8.23
CA ASN A 573 -35.65 -47.54 -8.44
C ASN A 573 -35.02 -48.17 -7.18
N ARG A 574 -35.50 -47.77 -5.98
CA ARG A 574 -35.05 -48.36 -4.72
C ARG A 574 -35.91 -49.57 -4.35
N ASP A 575 -35.33 -50.53 -3.68
CA ASP A 575 -35.99 -51.69 -3.16
C ASP A 575 -36.90 -51.29 -1.98
N ILE A 576 -38.19 -51.61 -2.07
CA ILE A 576 -39.19 -51.36 -1.04
C ILE A 576 -40.02 -52.66 -0.77
N HIS A 577 -39.44 -53.84 -1.08
CA HIS A 577 -40.15 -55.11 -0.95
C HIS A 577 -40.49 -55.44 0.51
N ASP A 578 -39.74 -54.93 1.48
CA ASP A 578 -39.95 -55.14 2.90
C ASP A 578 -41.09 -54.27 3.49
N TRP A 579 -41.71 -53.41 2.70
CA TRP A 579 -42.81 -52.59 3.18
C TRP A 579 -44.05 -53.50 3.51
N ASN A 580 -44.47 -53.43 4.76
CA ASN A 580 -45.66 -54.09 5.22
C ASN A 580 -46.87 -53.17 4.97
N THR A 581 -47.56 -53.32 3.78
CA THR A 581 -48.69 -52.48 3.32
C THR A 581 -50.01 -53.13 3.58
#